data_9433c54b736b16533877b2b9193a5ab2
#
_entry.id   9433c54b736b16533877b2b9193a5ab2
#
_cell.length_a   1.000
_cell.length_b   1.000
_cell.length_c   1.000
_cell.angle_alpha   90.00
_cell.angle_beta   90.00
_cell.angle_gamma   90.00
#
_symmetry.space_group_name_H-M   'P 1'
#
loop_
_entity.id
_entity.type
_entity.pdbx_description
1 polymer ?
#
loop_
_entity_poly.entity_id
_entity_poly.type
_entity_poly.pdbx_seq_one_letter_code
_entity_poly.pdbx_strand_id
1 'polypeptide(L)'
;YRDTWASHADTHGFLLLAPEFSQANYPDERTFNLGNVFAEDGTRNATADWSFQIIEGIFDHVKKRVGLRASSYGFYGHSAGSQFVHRFLYFMPQSHAHIFIAANAGWYSMPTFKQTYPYGLAGSGLTVADLKRSLSQRVVVLLGTDDVDVNHPKLRRTPQAMMQGAHRFERGHTFFETAKREAEALNVPFNWQLDTVPNVGHNNAGMAKVGVAYLV
;
A
#
# COMPACT_ATOMS: atom_id res chain seq x y z
N TYR A 1 -7.35 -14.16 -1.90
CA TYR A 1 -6.35 -13.37 -2.65
C TYR A 1 -5.40 -14.29 -3.41
N ARG A 2 -4.67 -15.20 -2.74
CA ARG A 2 -3.72 -16.12 -3.39
C ARG A 2 -4.33 -16.81 -4.62
N ASP A 3 -5.49 -17.42 -4.48
CA ASP A 3 -6.13 -18.20 -5.54
C ASP A 3 -6.54 -17.33 -6.75
N THR A 4 -6.91 -16.06 -6.49
CA THR A 4 -7.15 -15.08 -7.56
C THR A 4 -5.89 -14.81 -8.40
N TRP A 5 -4.73 -14.77 -7.76
CA TRP A 5 -3.46 -14.45 -8.41
C TRP A 5 -2.75 -15.67 -8.99
N ALA A 6 -3.10 -16.90 -8.57
CA ALA A 6 -2.42 -18.14 -9.01
C ALA A 6 -2.46 -18.29 -10.53
N SER A 7 -3.63 -18.12 -11.17
CA SER A 7 -3.74 -18.20 -12.63
C SER A 7 -2.93 -17.14 -13.38
N HIS A 8 -2.77 -15.95 -12.82
CA HIS A 8 -1.92 -14.91 -13.39
C HIS A 8 -0.45 -15.28 -13.26
N ALA A 9 -0.05 -15.85 -12.12
CA ALA A 9 1.32 -16.32 -11.90
C ALA A 9 1.70 -17.42 -12.89
N ASP A 10 0.80 -18.40 -13.10
CA ASP A 10 1.00 -19.48 -14.08
C ASP A 10 1.08 -18.96 -15.51
N THR A 11 0.20 -18.02 -15.88
CA THR A 11 0.16 -17.45 -17.23
C THR A 11 1.41 -16.65 -17.57
N HIS A 12 1.93 -15.88 -16.61
CA HIS A 12 3.02 -14.94 -16.83
C HIS A 12 4.37 -15.42 -16.29
N GLY A 13 4.43 -16.58 -15.66
CA GLY A 13 5.67 -17.22 -15.23
C GLY A 13 6.38 -16.54 -14.08
N PHE A 14 5.65 -15.98 -13.10
CA PHE A 14 6.25 -15.39 -11.90
C PHE A 14 5.92 -16.17 -10.62
N LEU A 15 6.78 -16.06 -9.63
CA LEU A 15 6.55 -16.64 -8.32
C LEU A 15 5.62 -15.72 -7.50
N LEU A 16 4.50 -16.28 -7.04
CA LEU A 16 3.54 -15.58 -6.20
C LEU A 16 3.79 -15.88 -4.72
N LEU A 17 3.98 -14.84 -3.92
CA LEU A 17 3.99 -14.89 -2.47
C LEU A 17 2.76 -14.16 -1.93
N ALA A 18 1.94 -14.82 -1.15
CA ALA A 18 0.76 -14.26 -0.51
C ALA A 18 0.82 -14.49 1.00
N PRO A 19 1.52 -13.61 1.75
CA PRO A 19 1.64 -13.75 3.21
C PRO A 19 0.29 -13.70 3.90
N GLU A 20 0.09 -14.58 4.87
CA GLU A 20 -1.07 -14.53 5.74
C GLU A 20 -0.77 -13.74 7.01
N PHE A 21 -1.50 -12.64 7.21
CA PHE A 21 -1.55 -11.92 8.47
C PHE A 21 -2.82 -12.36 9.20
N SER A 22 -2.72 -13.47 9.94
CA SER A 22 -3.86 -14.06 10.64
C SER A 22 -4.36 -13.14 11.76
N GLN A 23 -5.67 -13.13 12.00
CA GLN A 23 -6.26 -12.34 13.08
C GLN A 23 -5.74 -12.73 14.47
N ALA A 24 -5.28 -13.96 14.64
CA ALA A 24 -4.70 -14.42 15.90
C ALA A 24 -3.38 -13.67 16.22
N ASN A 25 -2.56 -13.39 15.21
CA ASN A 25 -1.26 -12.74 15.39
C ASN A 25 -1.30 -11.23 15.05
N TYR A 26 -2.26 -10.80 14.24
CA TYR A 26 -2.44 -9.42 13.78
C TYR A 26 -3.92 -9.02 13.95
N PRO A 27 -4.37 -8.84 15.20
CA PRO A 27 -5.79 -8.72 15.52
C PRO A 27 -6.45 -7.42 15.05
N ASP A 28 -5.66 -6.40 14.75
CA ASP A 28 -6.16 -5.04 14.48
C ASP A 28 -5.40 -4.33 13.36
N GLU A 29 -5.87 -3.11 13.01
CA GLU A 29 -5.23 -2.25 12.01
C GLU A 29 -3.80 -1.88 12.41
N ARG A 30 -3.54 -1.66 13.69
CA ARG A 30 -2.25 -1.25 14.24
C ARG A 30 -1.19 -2.28 13.95
N THR A 31 -1.49 -3.55 14.24
CA THR A 31 -0.55 -4.66 14.06
C THR A 31 -0.46 -5.13 12.61
N PHE A 32 -1.48 -4.90 11.79
CA PHE A 32 -1.46 -5.26 10.37
C PHE A 32 -1.12 -4.05 9.48
N ASN A 33 -2.13 -3.29 9.03
CA ASN A 33 -1.94 -2.35 7.93
C ASN A 33 -1.34 -0.99 8.33
N LEU A 34 -1.19 -0.72 9.62
CA LEU A 34 -0.35 0.36 10.15
C LEU A 34 1.09 -0.12 10.45
N GLY A 35 1.40 -1.40 10.17
CA GLY A 35 2.74 -1.94 10.20
C GLY A 35 3.34 -2.13 11.59
N ASN A 36 2.54 -2.05 12.64
CA ASN A 36 3.01 -2.11 14.04
C ASN A 36 4.11 -1.07 14.35
N VAL A 37 4.04 0.09 13.67
CA VAL A 37 5.03 1.16 13.85
C VAL A 37 4.93 1.78 15.24
N PHE A 38 3.71 1.85 15.79
CA PHE A 38 3.45 2.37 17.13
C PHE A 38 2.75 1.33 17.99
N ALA A 39 3.10 1.30 19.28
CA ALA A 39 2.38 0.58 20.31
C ALA A 39 1.02 1.24 20.61
N GLU A 40 0.20 0.62 21.44
CA GLU A 40 -1.13 1.12 21.80
C GLU A 40 -1.06 2.44 22.58
N ASP A 41 -0.02 2.62 23.37
CA ASP A 41 0.24 3.85 24.13
C ASP A 41 0.81 5.01 23.28
N GLY A 42 1.01 4.79 21.97
CA GLY A 42 1.60 5.75 21.04
C GLY A 42 3.13 5.76 21.03
N THR A 43 3.80 4.91 21.81
CA THR A 43 5.26 4.74 21.74
C THR A 43 5.66 4.10 20.42
N ARG A 44 6.71 4.60 19.78
CA ARG A 44 7.22 4.02 18.54
C ARG A 44 7.97 2.72 18.83
N ASN A 45 7.54 1.64 18.18
CA ASN A 45 8.21 0.35 18.28
C ASN A 45 9.57 0.34 17.57
N ALA A 46 10.46 -0.53 18.03
CA ALA A 46 11.71 -0.80 17.31
C ALA A 46 11.39 -1.28 15.87
N THR A 47 12.22 -0.89 14.92
CA THR A 47 12.00 -1.23 13.50
C THR A 47 11.93 -2.74 13.26
N ALA A 48 12.65 -3.53 14.05
CA ALA A 48 12.62 -4.99 13.97
C ALA A 48 11.24 -5.59 14.30
N ASP A 49 10.42 -4.88 15.07
CA ASP A 49 9.09 -5.34 15.49
C ASP A 49 7.97 -4.91 14.52
N TRP A 50 8.33 -4.17 13.47
CA TRP A 50 7.33 -3.72 12.50
C TRP A 50 6.86 -4.90 11.65
N SER A 51 5.55 -5.00 11.44
CA SER A 51 4.96 -6.01 10.55
C SER A 51 5.43 -5.86 9.10
N PHE A 52 5.91 -4.69 8.73
CA PHE A 52 6.52 -4.43 7.43
C PHE A 52 7.79 -5.25 7.18
N GLN A 53 8.59 -5.53 8.22
CA GLN A 53 9.81 -6.34 8.10
C GLN A 53 9.55 -7.79 7.65
N ILE A 54 8.35 -8.29 7.91
CA ILE A 54 7.96 -9.65 7.53
C ILE A 54 8.06 -9.86 6.02
N ILE A 55 7.73 -8.84 5.23
CA ILE A 55 7.75 -8.92 3.77
C ILE A 55 9.19 -9.16 3.27
N GLU A 56 10.15 -8.40 3.79
CA GLU A 56 11.55 -8.56 3.45
C GLU A 56 12.09 -9.93 3.93
N GLY A 57 11.74 -10.31 5.16
CA GLY A 57 12.12 -11.61 5.71
C GLY A 57 11.60 -12.79 4.89
N ILE A 58 10.35 -12.72 4.38
CA ILE A 58 9.76 -13.74 3.51
C ILE A 58 10.50 -13.76 2.16
N PHE A 59 10.75 -12.60 1.56
CA PHE A 59 11.48 -12.52 0.28
C PHE A 59 12.86 -13.17 0.39
N ASP A 60 13.63 -12.82 1.40
CA ASP A 60 14.96 -13.39 1.64
C ASP A 60 14.92 -14.90 1.92
N HIS A 61 13.95 -15.34 2.72
CA HIS A 61 13.77 -16.76 3.04
C HIS A 61 13.47 -17.58 1.78
N VAL A 62 12.48 -17.13 0.99
CA VAL A 62 12.09 -17.83 -0.25
C VAL A 62 13.21 -17.81 -1.26
N LYS A 63 13.87 -16.66 -1.44
CA LYS A 63 15.02 -16.53 -2.32
C LYS A 63 16.09 -17.59 -2.04
N LYS A 64 16.45 -17.77 -0.77
CA LYS A 64 17.42 -18.79 -0.33
C LYS A 64 16.89 -20.20 -0.55
N ARG A 65 15.62 -20.46 -0.20
CA ARG A 65 15.01 -21.79 -0.21
C ARG A 65 14.87 -22.38 -1.62
N VAL A 66 14.51 -21.54 -2.61
CA VAL A 66 14.28 -22.00 -4.00
C VAL A 66 15.38 -21.60 -4.97
N GLY A 67 16.48 -21.00 -4.49
CA GLY A 67 17.56 -20.53 -5.35
C GLY A 67 17.16 -19.41 -6.31
N LEU A 68 16.23 -18.55 -5.91
CA LEU A 68 15.71 -17.47 -6.75
C LEU A 68 16.78 -16.41 -7.02
N ARG A 69 17.01 -16.10 -8.32
CA ARG A 69 17.99 -15.09 -8.73
C ARG A 69 17.46 -13.66 -8.71
N ALA A 70 16.14 -13.47 -8.56
CA ALA A 70 15.55 -12.14 -8.50
C ALA A 70 16.16 -11.30 -7.38
N SER A 71 16.48 -10.05 -7.69
CA SER A 71 17.00 -9.06 -6.73
C SER A 71 15.90 -8.17 -6.16
N SER A 72 14.69 -8.24 -6.72
CA SER A 72 13.55 -7.38 -6.36
C SER A 72 12.22 -8.10 -6.58
N TYR A 73 11.15 -7.50 -6.08
CA TYR A 73 9.79 -8.00 -6.27
C TYR A 73 8.80 -6.86 -6.55
N GLY A 74 7.71 -7.15 -7.22
CA GLY A 74 6.56 -6.26 -7.30
C GLY A 74 5.64 -6.45 -6.09
N PHE A 75 5.08 -5.39 -5.57
CA PHE A 75 4.27 -5.41 -4.35
C PHE A 75 2.86 -4.89 -4.60
N TYR A 76 1.88 -5.78 -4.59
CA TYR A 76 0.47 -5.49 -4.78
C TYR A 76 -0.32 -5.65 -3.49
N GLY A 77 -1.25 -4.74 -3.24
CA GLY A 77 -2.23 -4.85 -2.17
C GLY A 77 -3.58 -4.28 -2.57
N HIS A 78 -4.66 -4.94 -2.12
CA HIS A 78 -6.03 -4.48 -2.31
C HIS A 78 -6.69 -4.20 -0.96
N SER A 79 -7.52 -3.14 -0.86
CA SER A 79 -8.25 -2.78 0.36
C SER A 79 -7.32 -2.56 1.57
N ALA A 80 -7.42 -3.35 2.63
CA ALA A 80 -6.50 -3.31 3.77
C ALA A 80 -5.05 -3.63 3.35
N GLY A 81 -4.85 -4.52 2.38
CA GLY A 81 -3.53 -4.78 1.78
C GLY A 81 -2.97 -3.57 1.04
N SER A 82 -3.81 -2.78 0.37
CA SER A 82 -3.40 -1.50 -0.23
C SER A 82 -2.96 -0.49 0.83
N GLN A 83 -3.65 -0.49 1.98
CA GLN A 83 -3.26 0.33 3.13
C GLN A 83 -1.90 -0.10 3.69
N PHE A 84 -1.59 -1.38 3.68
CA PHE A 84 -0.28 -1.91 4.04
C PHE A 84 0.79 -1.45 3.03
N VAL A 85 0.54 -1.66 1.72
CA VAL A 85 1.51 -1.37 0.65
C VAL A 85 1.92 0.10 0.63
N HIS A 86 0.97 1.04 0.68
CA HIS A 86 1.36 2.47 0.60
C HIS A 86 2.06 2.97 1.87
N ARG A 87 1.81 2.37 3.04
CA ARG A 87 2.57 2.69 4.26
C ARG A 87 3.94 2.02 4.27
N PHE A 88 4.02 0.77 3.83
CA PHE A 88 5.29 0.10 3.62
C PHE A 88 6.25 0.93 2.76
N LEU A 89 5.77 1.54 1.68
CA LEU A 89 6.52 2.46 0.84
C LEU A 89 7.20 3.59 1.64
N TYR A 90 6.51 4.15 2.64
CA TYR A 90 7.08 5.21 3.48
C TYR A 90 8.11 4.71 4.49
N PHE A 91 7.80 3.60 5.15
CA PHE A 91 8.56 3.12 6.30
C PHE A 91 9.71 2.17 5.96
N MET A 92 9.71 1.59 4.74
CA MET A 92 10.71 0.60 4.33
C MET A 92 11.62 1.10 3.20
N PRO A 93 12.52 2.05 3.49
CA PRO A 93 13.36 2.69 2.46
C PRO A 93 14.33 1.74 1.76
N GLN A 94 14.69 0.64 2.42
CA GLN A 94 15.65 -0.35 1.94
C GLN A 94 14.98 -1.60 1.38
N SER A 95 13.65 -1.55 1.13
CA SER A 95 12.94 -2.71 0.58
C SER A 95 13.42 -3.08 -0.82
N HIS A 96 13.31 -4.37 -1.14
CA HIS A 96 13.57 -4.87 -2.49
C HIS A 96 12.39 -4.70 -3.45
N ALA A 97 11.31 -4.04 -3.01
CA ALA A 97 10.19 -3.74 -3.89
C ALA A 97 10.59 -2.70 -4.95
N HIS A 98 10.39 -3.05 -6.23
CA HIS A 98 10.69 -2.16 -7.35
C HIS A 98 9.46 -1.45 -7.93
N ILE A 99 8.27 -1.91 -7.55
CA ILE A 99 6.98 -1.28 -7.88
C ILE A 99 5.97 -1.57 -6.78
N PHE A 100 5.14 -0.59 -6.47
CA PHE A 100 4.09 -0.66 -5.46
C PHE A 100 2.73 -0.44 -6.13
N ILE A 101 1.80 -1.37 -5.98
CA ILE A 101 0.44 -1.25 -6.53
C ILE A 101 -0.55 -1.19 -5.38
N ALA A 102 -1.11 -0.01 -5.17
CA ALA A 102 -2.09 0.26 -4.12
C ALA A 102 -3.50 0.29 -4.72
N ALA A 103 -4.23 -0.83 -4.61
CA ALA A 103 -5.56 -0.99 -5.21
C ALA A 103 -6.67 -0.74 -4.18
N ASN A 104 -7.60 0.18 -4.46
CA ASN A 104 -8.84 0.42 -3.72
C ASN A 104 -8.66 0.50 -2.18
N ALA A 105 -7.69 1.25 -1.67
CA ALA A 105 -7.54 1.41 -0.22
C ALA A 105 -8.78 2.06 0.41
N GLY A 106 -9.13 1.61 1.60
CA GLY A 106 -10.27 2.15 2.34
C GLY A 106 -10.05 3.60 2.80
N TRP A 107 -8.82 3.97 3.08
CA TRP A 107 -8.32 5.29 3.43
C TRP A 107 -6.80 5.31 3.36
N TYR A 108 -6.18 6.49 3.36
CA TYR A 108 -4.76 6.64 3.12
C TYR A 108 -4.04 7.38 4.25
N SER A 109 -2.76 7.09 4.45
CA SER A 109 -1.81 8.01 5.05
C SER A 109 -1.37 8.97 3.96
N MET A 110 -1.95 10.17 3.97
CA MET A 110 -1.70 11.18 2.92
C MET A 110 -0.22 11.58 2.90
N PRO A 111 0.40 11.72 1.72
CA PRO A 111 1.82 12.02 1.57
C PRO A 111 2.14 13.48 1.92
N THR A 112 1.82 13.88 3.13
CA THR A 112 2.01 15.25 3.61
C THR A 112 2.22 15.29 5.12
N PHE A 113 3.03 16.24 5.59
CA PHE A 113 3.20 16.54 7.02
C PHE A 113 2.16 17.53 7.58
N LYS A 114 1.16 17.95 6.76
CA LYS A 114 0.07 18.82 7.22
C LYS A 114 -0.98 18.08 8.07
N GLN A 115 -0.96 16.76 8.05
CA GLN A 115 -1.87 15.91 8.81
C GLN A 115 -1.06 14.95 9.69
N THR A 116 -1.60 14.67 10.89
CA THR A 116 -0.98 13.73 11.84
C THR A 116 -1.16 12.28 11.36
N TYR A 117 -0.15 11.45 11.60
CA TYR A 117 -0.24 10.01 11.41
C TYR A 117 -1.38 9.43 12.28
N PRO A 118 -2.18 8.48 11.81
CA PRO A 118 -1.99 7.72 10.57
C PRO A 118 -2.63 8.31 9.31
N TYR A 119 -3.27 9.48 9.36
CA TYR A 119 -3.94 10.08 8.20
C TYR A 119 -3.02 10.96 7.34
N GLY A 120 -1.87 11.34 7.86
CA GLY A 120 -0.77 11.99 7.19
C GLY A 120 0.56 11.49 7.75
N LEU A 121 1.63 12.26 7.63
CA LEU A 121 2.98 11.85 8.03
C LEU A 121 3.52 12.61 9.27
N ALA A 122 2.83 13.65 9.76
CA ALA A 122 3.29 14.37 10.96
C ALA A 122 3.26 13.44 12.19
N GLY A 123 4.32 13.46 13.00
CA GLY A 123 4.45 12.60 14.18
C GLY A 123 4.76 11.14 13.90
N SER A 124 4.91 10.73 12.63
CA SER A 124 5.25 9.34 12.27
C SER A 124 6.71 8.97 12.52
N GLY A 125 7.58 9.96 12.74
CA GLY A 125 9.02 9.78 12.76
C GLY A 125 9.66 9.70 11.38
N LEU A 126 8.88 9.87 10.31
CA LEU A 126 9.38 10.05 8.94
C LEU A 126 9.86 11.49 8.73
N THR A 127 10.76 11.66 7.79
CA THR A 127 11.35 12.95 7.41
C THR A 127 10.90 13.39 6.01
N VAL A 128 11.20 14.64 5.66
CA VAL A 128 10.99 15.14 4.29
C VAL A 128 11.82 14.33 3.28
N ALA A 129 12.99 13.85 3.67
CA ALA A 129 13.82 12.99 2.80
C ALA A 129 13.12 11.65 2.51
N ASP A 130 12.43 11.06 3.50
CA ASP A 130 11.64 9.83 3.31
C ASP A 130 10.46 10.07 2.38
N LEU A 131 9.77 11.19 2.51
CA LEU A 131 8.69 11.57 1.59
C LEU A 131 9.22 11.76 0.18
N LYS A 132 10.31 12.53 -0.01
CA LYS A 132 10.96 12.73 -1.32
C LYS A 132 11.31 11.41 -2.00
N ARG A 133 11.92 10.48 -1.26
CA ARG A 133 12.24 9.14 -1.76
C ARG A 133 10.96 8.41 -2.19
N SER A 134 9.92 8.42 -1.37
CA SER A 134 8.67 7.70 -1.65
C SER A 134 7.97 8.24 -2.90
N LEU A 135 7.97 9.55 -3.11
CA LEU A 135 7.40 10.21 -4.30
C LEU A 135 8.14 9.83 -5.60
N SER A 136 9.42 9.49 -5.48
CA SER A 136 10.26 9.08 -6.63
C SER A 136 10.22 7.57 -6.91
N GLN A 137 9.54 6.75 -6.10
CA GLN A 137 9.36 5.32 -6.37
C GLN A 137 8.29 5.07 -7.45
N ARG A 138 8.34 3.90 -8.08
CA ARG A 138 7.29 3.46 -9.01
C ARG A 138 6.07 3.01 -8.22
N VAL A 139 5.00 3.78 -8.28
CA VAL A 139 3.74 3.48 -7.58
C VAL A 139 2.58 3.55 -8.57
N VAL A 140 1.68 2.58 -8.49
CA VAL A 140 0.40 2.60 -9.19
C VAL A 140 -0.71 2.71 -8.14
N VAL A 141 -1.44 3.81 -8.17
CA VAL A 141 -2.71 3.95 -7.47
C VAL A 141 -3.77 3.42 -8.41
N LEU A 142 -4.28 2.20 -8.13
CA LEU A 142 -5.21 1.51 -9.02
C LEU A 142 -6.62 1.55 -8.43
N LEU A 143 -7.58 2.13 -9.16
CA LEU A 143 -8.91 2.41 -8.63
C LEU A 143 -10.00 1.81 -9.50
N GLY A 144 -10.91 1.02 -8.90
CA GLY A 144 -12.11 0.56 -9.57
C GLY A 144 -13.16 1.69 -9.64
N THR A 145 -13.68 2.00 -10.84
CA THR A 145 -14.58 3.14 -11.05
C THR A 145 -15.89 3.04 -10.28
N ASP A 146 -16.31 1.80 -9.95
CA ASP A 146 -17.55 1.52 -9.24
C ASP A 146 -17.36 1.32 -7.72
N ASP A 147 -16.13 1.57 -7.18
CA ASP A 147 -15.89 1.55 -5.72
C ASP A 147 -16.34 2.87 -5.06
N VAL A 148 -17.61 3.21 -5.31
CA VAL A 148 -18.25 4.49 -4.93
C VAL A 148 -19.33 4.33 -3.85
N ASP A 149 -19.45 3.15 -3.24
CA ASP A 149 -20.45 2.89 -2.20
C ASP A 149 -20.10 3.65 -0.90
N VAL A 150 -20.80 4.75 -0.66
CA VAL A 150 -20.69 5.56 0.56
C VAL A 150 -21.26 4.86 1.80
N ASN A 151 -22.07 3.82 1.62
CA ASN A 151 -22.72 3.07 2.70
C ASN A 151 -22.04 1.74 3.01
N HIS A 152 -20.94 1.42 2.32
CA HIS A 152 -20.23 0.16 2.54
C HIS A 152 -19.88 -0.03 4.03
N PRO A 153 -20.22 -1.17 4.65
CA PRO A 153 -20.11 -1.36 6.10
C PRO A 153 -18.67 -1.28 6.63
N LYS A 154 -17.68 -1.59 5.78
CA LYS A 154 -16.25 -1.50 6.09
C LYS A 154 -15.60 -0.18 5.64
N LEU A 155 -16.37 0.80 5.22
CA LEU A 155 -15.84 2.11 4.88
C LEU A 155 -15.57 2.90 6.15
N ARG A 156 -14.31 3.33 6.35
CA ARG A 156 -13.94 4.17 7.49
C ARG A 156 -14.61 5.54 7.40
N ARG A 157 -15.28 5.96 8.48
CA ARG A 157 -16.05 7.22 8.54
C ARG A 157 -15.58 8.20 9.59
N THR A 158 -14.31 8.10 10.02
CA THR A 158 -13.75 9.14 10.87
C THR A 158 -13.70 10.47 10.11
N PRO A 159 -13.77 11.62 10.80
CA PRO A 159 -13.69 12.92 10.14
C PRO A 159 -12.51 13.06 9.19
N GLN A 160 -11.34 12.56 9.59
CA GLN A 160 -10.12 12.60 8.80
C GLN A 160 -10.21 11.74 7.52
N ALA A 161 -10.82 10.55 7.60
CA ALA A 161 -11.03 9.71 6.41
C ALA A 161 -12.06 10.34 5.46
N MET A 162 -13.11 10.98 6.01
CA MET A 162 -14.11 11.68 5.21
C MET A 162 -13.57 12.92 4.50
N MET A 163 -12.56 13.57 5.05
CA MET A 163 -11.83 14.66 4.36
C MET A 163 -11.05 14.17 3.13
N GLN A 164 -10.74 12.88 3.04
CA GLN A 164 -10.08 12.29 1.87
C GLN A 164 -11.06 12.05 0.71
N GLY A 165 -12.36 11.89 1.01
CA GLY A 165 -13.43 11.65 0.06
C GLY A 165 -14.57 10.81 0.65
N ALA A 166 -15.73 10.86 0.01
CA ALA A 166 -16.92 10.17 0.45
C ALA A 166 -16.84 8.66 0.28
N HIS A 167 -16.05 8.18 -0.68
CA HIS A 167 -15.88 6.76 -1.02
C HIS A 167 -14.44 6.47 -1.47
N ARG A 168 -14.10 5.18 -1.66
CA ARG A 168 -12.72 4.74 -1.91
C ARG A 168 -12.13 5.29 -3.20
N PHE A 169 -12.92 5.35 -4.26
CA PHE A 169 -12.49 5.90 -5.54
C PHE A 169 -12.05 7.36 -5.40
N GLU A 170 -12.85 8.21 -4.76
CA GLU A 170 -12.51 9.62 -4.51
C GLU A 170 -11.26 9.75 -3.61
N ARG A 171 -11.16 8.93 -2.55
CA ARG A 171 -10.00 8.93 -1.65
C ARG A 171 -8.69 8.60 -2.37
N GLY A 172 -8.74 7.67 -3.31
CA GLY A 172 -7.58 7.31 -4.13
C GLY A 172 -7.14 8.46 -5.04
N HIS A 173 -8.08 9.18 -5.65
CA HIS A 173 -7.79 10.40 -6.42
C HIS A 173 -7.17 11.49 -5.53
N THR A 174 -7.75 11.76 -4.36
CA THR A 174 -7.22 12.74 -3.41
C THR A 174 -5.80 12.38 -2.96
N PHE A 175 -5.54 11.09 -2.73
CA PHE A 175 -4.23 10.58 -2.37
C PHE A 175 -3.18 10.86 -3.47
N PHE A 176 -3.50 10.49 -4.71
CA PHE A 176 -2.62 10.69 -5.86
C PHE A 176 -2.35 12.19 -6.12
N GLU A 177 -3.39 13.02 -6.14
CA GLU A 177 -3.26 14.45 -6.38
C GLU A 177 -2.49 15.16 -5.26
N THR A 178 -2.62 14.68 -4.02
CA THR A 178 -1.80 15.20 -2.91
C THR A 178 -0.33 14.83 -3.11
N ALA A 179 -0.03 13.58 -3.51
CA ALA A 179 1.33 13.15 -3.80
C ALA A 179 1.97 13.98 -4.92
N LYS A 180 1.24 14.24 -5.99
CA LYS A 180 1.70 15.05 -7.13
C LYS A 180 2.05 16.46 -6.69
N ARG A 181 1.15 17.12 -5.95
CA ARG A 181 1.40 18.47 -5.42
C ARG A 181 2.60 18.55 -4.47
N GLU A 182 2.77 17.56 -3.60
CA GLU A 182 3.93 17.51 -2.70
C GLU A 182 5.23 17.26 -3.47
N ALA A 183 5.22 16.44 -4.53
CA ALA A 183 6.39 16.24 -5.39
C ALA A 183 6.79 17.53 -6.10
N GLU A 184 5.84 18.27 -6.65
CA GLU A 184 6.05 19.59 -7.26
C GLU A 184 6.62 20.58 -6.24
N ALA A 185 6.01 20.69 -5.07
CA ALA A 185 6.45 21.59 -3.99
C ALA A 185 7.85 21.27 -3.46
N LEU A 186 8.22 19.98 -3.42
CA LEU A 186 9.52 19.51 -2.97
C LEU A 186 10.57 19.44 -4.08
N ASN A 187 10.18 19.75 -5.32
CA ASN A 187 11.01 19.69 -6.53
C ASN A 187 11.73 18.33 -6.68
N VAL A 188 10.94 17.24 -6.69
CA VAL A 188 11.44 15.87 -6.87
C VAL A 188 10.74 15.20 -8.04
N PRO A 189 11.37 14.18 -8.69
CA PRO A 189 10.71 13.35 -9.68
C PRO A 189 9.44 12.71 -9.08
N PHE A 190 8.37 12.67 -9.87
CA PHE A 190 7.13 12.03 -9.51
C PHE A 190 6.88 10.83 -10.41
N ASN A 191 7.09 9.61 -9.87
CA ASN A 191 7.00 8.37 -10.62
C ASN A 191 5.74 7.55 -10.27
N TRP A 192 4.73 8.21 -9.70
CA TRP A 192 3.44 7.60 -9.44
C TRP A 192 2.54 7.69 -10.67
N GLN A 193 1.74 6.66 -10.86
CA GLN A 193 0.71 6.58 -11.87
C GLN A 193 -0.64 6.37 -11.20
N LEU A 194 -1.66 7.08 -11.67
CA LEU A 194 -3.06 6.78 -11.37
C LEU A 194 -3.65 6.03 -12.55
N ASP A 195 -4.24 4.88 -12.28
CA ASP A 195 -4.99 4.13 -13.29
C ASP A 195 -6.33 3.67 -12.73
N THR A 196 -7.30 3.48 -13.63
CA THR A 196 -8.67 3.12 -13.28
C THR A 196 -9.11 1.85 -13.97
N VAL A 197 -9.89 1.03 -13.27
CA VAL A 197 -10.47 -0.19 -13.80
C VAL A 197 -11.97 0.03 -14.01
N PRO A 198 -12.43 0.18 -15.26
CA PRO A 198 -13.84 0.44 -15.57
C PRO A 198 -14.77 -0.67 -15.08
N ASN A 199 -15.92 -0.29 -14.52
CA ASN A 199 -16.98 -1.20 -14.07
C ASN A 199 -16.53 -2.20 -12.99
N VAL A 200 -15.51 -1.87 -12.22
CA VAL A 200 -15.04 -2.66 -11.07
C VAL A 200 -15.28 -1.88 -9.79
N GLY A 201 -16.04 -2.48 -8.87
CA GLY A 201 -16.23 -1.97 -7.51
C GLY A 201 -15.13 -2.45 -6.56
N HIS A 202 -15.48 -2.67 -5.29
CA HIS A 202 -14.54 -3.16 -4.27
C HIS A 202 -14.25 -4.67 -4.43
N ASN A 203 -13.65 -5.05 -5.54
CA ASN A 203 -13.43 -6.45 -5.94
C ASN A 203 -11.98 -6.73 -6.35
N ASN A 204 -11.28 -7.56 -5.55
CA ASN A 204 -9.88 -7.90 -5.80
C ASN A 204 -9.66 -8.62 -7.15
N ALA A 205 -10.57 -9.51 -7.57
CA ALA A 205 -10.38 -10.27 -8.81
C ALA A 205 -10.43 -9.36 -10.05
N GLY A 206 -11.34 -8.38 -10.05
CA GLY A 206 -11.40 -7.36 -11.10
C GLY A 206 -10.13 -6.50 -11.12
N MET A 207 -9.65 -6.08 -9.95
CA MET A 207 -8.43 -5.26 -9.84
C MET A 207 -7.17 -6.03 -10.23
N ALA A 208 -7.06 -7.32 -9.88
CA ALA A 208 -5.91 -8.16 -10.19
C ALA A 208 -5.69 -8.35 -11.69
N LYS A 209 -6.78 -8.45 -12.48
CA LYS A 209 -6.72 -8.58 -13.96
C LYS A 209 -5.95 -7.44 -14.62
N VAL A 210 -6.05 -6.23 -14.07
CA VAL A 210 -5.32 -5.06 -14.57
C VAL A 210 -3.99 -4.91 -13.85
N GLY A 211 -3.98 -5.13 -12.53
CA GLY A 211 -2.79 -5.01 -11.70
C GLY A 211 -1.62 -5.90 -12.15
N VAL A 212 -1.91 -7.07 -12.72
CA VAL A 212 -0.86 -7.98 -13.22
C VAL A 212 0.00 -7.36 -14.32
N ALA A 213 -0.55 -6.53 -15.18
CA ALA A 213 0.17 -5.89 -16.28
C ALA A 213 1.33 -4.98 -15.80
N TYR A 214 1.30 -4.54 -14.55
CA TYR A 214 2.37 -3.73 -13.96
C TYR A 214 3.50 -4.57 -13.34
N LEU A 215 3.25 -5.88 -13.14
CA LEU A 215 4.17 -6.81 -12.48
C LEU A 215 5.00 -7.67 -13.46
N VAL A 216 4.61 -7.66 -14.73
CA VAL A 216 5.18 -8.47 -15.80
C VAL A 216 5.82 -7.63 -16.89
#